data_1fad4dfc2a61b3d81d7bca3cc91818d9
#
_entry.id   1fad4dfc2a61b3d81d7bca3cc91818d9
#
_cell.length_a   1.000
_cell.length_b   1.000
_cell.length_c   1.000
_cell.angle_alpha   90.00
_cell.angle_beta   90.00
_cell.angle_gamma   90.00
#
_symmetry.space_group_name_H-M   'P 1'
#
loop_
_entity.id
_entity.type
_entity.pdbx_description
1 polymer ?
#
loop_
_entity_poly.entity_id
_entity_poly.type
_entity_poly.pdbx_seq_one_letter_code
_entity_poly.pdbx_strand_id
1 'polypeptide(L)'
;SIDFFDVIIHYDVMDNKFVKNIGVDIEDIKIAKKHNLYTDVHLMVKYPLEDKYIKKALDYGANSITIHYEIDNFEETLKYLYDKKQDLKNKDFDLTIGVSIKPNTDVGVLKAYEKYFDKILLMSVEPGLGGQKYIEYTNEKIKFAQKIYKEKIIQVDGGINYKNLEKIYRTNIDSMVIGSDISKISYREDSIYNRLFLYNLIKLNEDLPKDSNVEFDRKLLSLSKSNDVLLGIKVPKTRKLSNKVYKYTNFDILNYFISSSYHEYRRFAIFCISNYCKKYLLSKDINSLEEAVNFINKNIKYIDNWDLTDEVGSNIIGKYYLCLDDEKIKKYVMFYLNSDIVWIKRIGIVSMLPLSRQKREDIVLFVLDKVLYENYHLYQKATGWVLRELYKKDNEVVYNFLLKNNKIKKLPSIMLSYAMEKMTLKQKEQIRKRGK
;
A
#
# COMPACT_ATOMS: atom_id res chain seq x y z
N SER A 1 -18.53 -7.42 -9.32
CA SER A 1 -17.11 -7.65 -9.53
C SER A 1 -16.43 -6.30 -9.59
N ILE A 2 -15.36 -6.11 -8.85
CA ILE A 2 -14.46 -4.99 -9.08
C ILE A 2 -13.51 -5.51 -10.14
N ASP A 3 -13.60 -5.00 -11.36
CA ASP A 3 -12.61 -5.25 -12.40
C ASP A 3 -11.33 -4.53 -11.96
N PHE A 4 -10.42 -5.29 -11.34
CA PHE A 4 -9.18 -4.74 -10.78
C PHE A 4 -8.03 -4.74 -11.78
N PHE A 5 -8.19 -5.34 -12.98
CA PHE A 5 -7.05 -5.66 -13.81
C PHE A 5 -7.31 -5.37 -15.29
N ASP A 6 -6.66 -4.35 -15.81
CA ASP A 6 -6.30 -4.30 -17.23
C ASP A 6 -5.00 -5.11 -17.39
N VAL A 7 -5.11 -6.43 -17.50
CA VAL A 7 -3.96 -7.31 -17.67
C VAL A 7 -3.70 -7.52 -19.15
N ILE A 8 -2.50 -7.15 -19.58
CA ILE A 8 -1.95 -7.45 -20.92
C ILE A 8 -0.99 -8.61 -20.76
N ILE A 9 -1.09 -9.61 -21.62
CA ILE A 9 -0.11 -10.71 -21.65
C ILE A 9 1.07 -10.33 -22.54
N HIS A 10 2.23 -10.18 -21.90
CA HIS A 10 3.48 -9.84 -22.57
C HIS A 10 4.27 -11.12 -22.94
N TYR A 11 4.69 -11.22 -24.20
CA TYR A 11 5.43 -12.37 -24.72
C TYR A 11 6.83 -11.96 -25.13
N ASP A 12 7.84 -12.42 -24.39
CA ASP A 12 9.26 -12.26 -24.73
C ASP A 12 9.72 -13.36 -25.68
N VAL A 13 9.68 -13.07 -26.98
CA VAL A 13 10.12 -13.98 -28.04
C VAL A 13 11.58 -13.75 -28.35
N MET A 14 12.41 -14.80 -28.25
CA MET A 14 13.86 -14.74 -28.41
C MET A 14 14.35 -15.83 -29.40
N ASP A 15 15.35 -15.52 -30.21
CA ASP A 15 15.83 -16.38 -31.28
C ASP A 15 17.23 -16.96 -31.05
N ASN A 16 17.84 -16.76 -29.91
CA ASN A 16 19.25 -17.10 -29.61
C ASN A 16 20.29 -16.44 -30.53
N LYS A 17 19.86 -15.46 -31.36
CA LYS A 17 20.76 -14.70 -32.26
C LYS A 17 20.91 -13.25 -31.78
N PHE A 18 19.79 -12.56 -31.47
CA PHE A 18 19.80 -11.20 -30.94
C PHE A 18 20.20 -11.17 -29.47
N VAL A 19 19.68 -12.12 -28.68
CA VAL A 19 20.04 -12.38 -27.28
C VAL A 19 20.43 -13.86 -27.14
N LYS A 20 21.36 -14.18 -26.23
CA LYS A 20 21.80 -15.57 -25.99
C LYS A 20 20.79 -16.32 -25.10
N ASN A 21 19.55 -16.42 -25.56
CA ASN A 21 18.48 -17.15 -24.87
C ASN A 21 17.39 -17.51 -25.89
N ILE A 22 16.54 -18.48 -25.50
CA ILE A 22 15.32 -18.84 -26.20
C ILE A 22 14.17 -18.40 -25.30
N GLY A 23 13.28 -17.54 -25.84
CA GLY A 23 12.10 -17.05 -25.12
C GLY A 23 10.92 -18.00 -25.19
N VAL A 24 9.71 -17.46 -24.99
CA VAL A 24 8.47 -18.21 -25.16
C VAL A 24 8.25 -18.54 -26.65
N ASP A 25 7.51 -19.62 -26.91
CA ASP A 25 7.11 -19.95 -28.27
C ASP A 25 6.10 -18.90 -28.77
N ILE A 26 6.35 -18.35 -29.94
CA ILE A 26 5.45 -17.38 -30.58
C ILE A 26 4.03 -17.97 -30.81
N GLU A 27 3.90 -19.29 -30.87
CA GLU A 27 2.60 -19.96 -31.01
C GLU A 27 1.73 -19.84 -29.76
N ASP A 28 2.31 -19.58 -28.60
CA ASP A 28 1.58 -19.41 -27.33
C ASP A 28 0.65 -18.19 -27.35
N ILE A 29 0.84 -17.25 -28.29
CA ILE A 29 -0.07 -16.12 -28.54
C ILE A 29 -1.50 -16.62 -28.79
N LYS A 30 -1.67 -17.75 -29.46
CA LYS A 30 -2.97 -18.37 -29.74
C LYS A 30 -3.75 -18.70 -28.46
N ILE A 31 -3.04 -19.01 -27.37
CA ILE A 31 -3.67 -19.33 -26.08
C ILE A 31 -4.34 -18.07 -25.51
N ALA A 32 -3.62 -16.96 -25.44
CA ALA A 32 -4.20 -15.71 -24.96
C ALA A 32 -5.36 -15.23 -25.85
N LYS A 33 -5.22 -15.37 -27.15
CA LYS A 33 -6.26 -15.02 -28.11
C LYS A 33 -7.54 -15.83 -27.90
N LYS A 34 -7.43 -17.14 -27.62
CA LYS A 34 -8.57 -18.00 -27.28
C LYS A 34 -9.35 -17.52 -26.06
N HIS A 35 -8.68 -16.83 -25.15
CA HIS A 35 -9.26 -16.26 -23.93
C HIS A 35 -9.62 -14.77 -24.04
N ASN A 36 -9.58 -14.20 -25.24
CA ASN A 36 -9.83 -12.77 -25.51
C ASN A 36 -8.94 -11.82 -24.69
N LEU A 37 -7.72 -12.22 -24.38
CA LEU A 37 -6.76 -11.40 -23.68
C LEU A 37 -5.96 -10.54 -24.66
N TYR A 38 -5.65 -9.31 -24.27
CA TYR A 38 -4.76 -8.44 -25.06
C TYR A 38 -3.33 -8.98 -25.02
N THR A 39 -2.69 -9.08 -26.19
CA THR A 39 -1.36 -9.65 -26.35
C THR A 39 -0.36 -8.61 -26.82
N ASP A 40 0.72 -8.46 -26.09
CA ASP A 40 1.86 -7.60 -26.40
C ASP A 40 3.10 -8.46 -26.67
N VAL A 41 3.57 -8.48 -27.92
CA VAL A 41 4.64 -9.35 -28.37
C VAL A 41 5.93 -8.56 -28.50
N HIS A 42 6.90 -8.86 -27.67
CA HIS A 42 8.23 -8.26 -27.68
C HIS A 42 9.22 -9.17 -28.42
N LEU A 43 9.65 -8.75 -29.59
CA LEU A 43 10.55 -9.51 -30.46
C LEU A 43 12.01 -9.15 -30.16
N MET A 44 12.67 -9.95 -29.34
CA MET A 44 14.11 -9.94 -29.12
C MET A 44 14.79 -10.88 -30.11
N VAL A 45 14.58 -10.62 -31.39
CA VAL A 45 15.06 -11.46 -32.54
C VAL A 45 15.85 -10.62 -33.53
N LYS A 46 16.87 -11.23 -34.16
CA LYS A 46 17.79 -10.50 -35.00
C LYS A 46 17.18 -10.14 -36.37
N TYR A 47 16.37 -11.03 -36.93
CA TYR A 47 15.81 -10.91 -38.30
C TYR A 47 14.29 -11.11 -38.25
N PRO A 48 13.50 -10.11 -37.71
CA PRO A 48 12.07 -10.29 -37.48
C PRO A 48 11.22 -10.44 -38.76
N LEU A 49 11.68 -9.90 -39.90
CA LEU A 49 11.00 -10.05 -41.19
C LEU A 49 11.38 -11.36 -41.87
N GLU A 50 12.68 -11.61 -42.08
CA GLU A 50 13.23 -12.72 -42.82
C GLU A 50 12.88 -14.05 -42.15
N ASP A 51 12.99 -14.15 -40.84
CA ASP A 51 12.63 -15.33 -40.07
C ASP A 51 11.10 -15.42 -39.78
N LYS A 52 10.29 -14.53 -40.37
CA LYS A 52 8.82 -14.49 -40.38
C LYS A 52 8.18 -14.31 -38.96
N TYR A 53 8.90 -13.79 -38.00
CA TYR A 53 8.36 -13.56 -36.64
C TYR A 53 7.20 -12.57 -36.66
N ILE A 54 7.32 -11.45 -37.36
CA ILE A 54 6.24 -10.46 -37.48
C ILE A 54 5.01 -11.08 -38.15
N LYS A 55 5.20 -11.83 -39.25
CA LYS A 55 4.09 -12.50 -39.93
C LYS A 55 3.36 -13.47 -38.99
N LYS A 56 4.11 -14.32 -38.26
CA LYS A 56 3.52 -15.25 -37.29
C LYS A 56 2.76 -14.52 -36.17
N ALA A 57 3.34 -13.44 -35.60
CA ALA A 57 2.68 -12.66 -34.59
C ALA A 57 1.33 -12.10 -35.06
N LEU A 58 1.30 -11.55 -36.30
CA LEU A 58 0.06 -11.03 -36.89
C LEU A 58 -0.95 -12.16 -37.18
N ASP A 59 -0.51 -13.28 -37.77
CA ASP A 59 -1.36 -14.43 -38.07
C ASP A 59 -1.98 -15.05 -36.79
N TYR A 60 -1.26 -15.00 -35.66
CA TYR A 60 -1.72 -15.50 -34.39
C TYR A 60 -2.52 -14.47 -33.59
N GLY A 61 -2.67 -13.24 -34.10
CA GLY A 61 -3.57 -12.21 -33.58
C GLY A 61 -2.96 -11.35 -32.50
N ALA A 62 -1.66 -11.06 -32.53
CA ALA A 62 -1.02 -10.11 -31.67
C ALA A 62 -1.67 -8.72 -31.76
N ASN A 63 -1.97 -8.10 -30.62
CA ASN A 63 -2.54 -6.74 -30.56
C ASN A 63 -1.45 -5.67 -30.57
N SER A 64 -0.26 -6.00 -30.07
CA SER A 64 0.91 -5.14 -30.05
C SER A 64 2.14 -5.92 -30.46
N ILE A 65 3.00 -5.33 -31.29
CA ILE A 65 4.29 -5.90 -31.70
C ILE A 65 5.36 -4.87 -31.46
N THR A 66 6.36 -5.24 -30.64
CA THR A 66 7.51 -4.40 -30.29
C THR A 66 8.78 -5.00 -30.85
N ILE A 67 9.56 -4.20 -31.62
CA ILE A 67 10.85 -4.58 -32.16
C ILE A 67 11.96 -3.76 -31.52
N HIS A 68 13.19 -4.28 -31.50
CA HIS A 68 14.35 -3.55 -31.02
C HIS A 68 14.91 -2.56 -32.01
N TYR A 69 15.28 -1.35 -31.58
CA TYR A 69 16.00 -0.37 -32.38
C TYR A 69 17.36 -0.91 -32.89
N GLU A 70 17.98 -1.75 -32.07
CA GLU A 70 19.35 -2.25 -32.28
C GLU A 70 19.44 -3.45 -33.26
N ILE A 71 18.40 -3.78 -34.01
CA ILE A 71 18.46 -4.78 -35.11
C ILE A 71 19.01 -4.14 -36.39
N ASP A 72 19.69 -4.93 -37.21
CA ASP A 72 20.42 -4.42 -38.40
C ASP A 72 19.50 -3.75 -39.44
N ASN A 73 18.27 -4.28 -39.62
CA ASN A 73 17.27 -3.80 -40.58
C ASN A 73 16.11 -3.06 -39.92
N PHE A 74 16.36 -2.30 -38.83
CA PHE A 74 15.35 -1.63 -38.00
C PHE A 74 14.37 -0.76 -38.81
N GLU A 75 14.91 0.14 -39.65
CA GLU A 75 14.06 1.10 -40.38
C GLU A 75 13.12 0.41 -41.37
N GLU A 76 13.62 -0.58 -42.10
CA GLU A 76 12.82 -1.38 -43.02
C GLU A 76 11.73 -2.14 -42.29
N THR A 77 12.10 -2.80 -41.19
CA THR A 77 11.18 -3.55 -40.34
C THR A 77 10.07 -2.67 -39.76
N LEU A 78 10.44 -1.48 -39.29
CA LEU A 78 9.49 -0.55 -38.72
C LEU A 78 8.49 -0.01 -39.75
N LYS A 79 8.98 0.34 -40.93
CA LYS A 79 8.12 0.77 -42.06
C LYS A 79 7.18 -0.34 -42.51
N TYR A 80 7.67 -1.58 -42.61
CA TYR A 80 6.81 -2.72 -42.91
C TYR A 80 5.67 -2.90 -41.87
N LEU A 81 5.99 -2.80 -40.59
CA LEU A 81 4.95 -2.85 -39.52
C LEU A 81 3.94 -1.72 -39.66
N TYR A 82 4.41 -0.53 -39.99
CA TYR A 82 3.53 0.63 -40.17
C TYR A 82 2.57 0.44 -41.33
N ASP A 83 3.05 -0.07 -42.50
CA ASP A 83 2.21 -0.36 -43.63
C ASP A 83 1.20 -1.45 -43.30
N LYS A 84 1.61 -2.52 -42.62
CA LYS A 84 0.70 -3.56 -42.13
C LYS A 84 -0.35 -3.03 -41.18
N LYS A 85 -0.01 -2.07 -40.27
CA LYS A 85 -0.98 -1.40 -39.41
C LYS A 85 -2.06 -0.67 -40.21
N GLN A 86 -1.67 0.03 -41.32
CA GLN A 86 -2.65 0.71 -42.18
C GLN A 86 -3.58 -0.29 -42.89
N ASP A 87 -3.04 -1.40 -43.37
CA ASP A 87 -3.81 -2.48 -44.01
C ASP A 87 -4.83 -3.10 -42.98
N LEU A 88 -4.43 -3.30 -41.75
CA LEU A 88 -5.25 -3.90 -40.71
C LEU A 88 -6.34 -2.93 -40.19
N LYS A 89 -6.03 -1.65 -40.10
CA LYS A 89 -7.00 -0.61 -39.69
C LYS A 89 -8.20 -0.57 -40.66
N ASN A 90 -7.98 -0.81 -41.95
CA ASN A 90 -9.05 -0.94 -42.92
C ASN A 90 -9.95 -2.18 -42.71
N LYS A 91 -9.55 -3.09 -41.81
CA LYS A 91 -10.26 -4.31 -41.41
C LYS A 91 -10.76 -4.27 -39.95
N ASP A 92 -10.89 -3.08 -39.37
CA ASP A 92 -11.30 -2.85 -37.97
C ASP A 92 -10.39 -3.51 -36.93
N PHE A 93 -9.09 -3.68 -37.26
CA PHE A 93 -8.10 -4.19 -36.33
C PHE A 93 -7.05 -3.11 -36.05
N ASP A 94 -6.93 -2.71 -34.76
CA ASP A 94 -5.98 -1.70 -34.32
C ASP A 94 -4.71 -2.36 -33.74
N LEU A 95 -3.62 -2.35 -34.56
CA LEU A 95 -2.30 -2.86 -34.16
C LEU A 95 -1.51 -1.76 -33.47
N THR A 96 -0.99 -2.01 -32.28
CA THR A 96 -0.02 -1.14 -31.60
C THR A 96 1.40 -1.51 -32.03
N ILE A 97 2.16 -0.55 -32.55
CA ILE A 97 3.57 -0.74 -32.92
C ILE A 97 4.46 -0.19 -31.80
N GLY A 98 5.30 -1.05 -31.23
CA GLY A 98 6.28 -0.68 -30.22
C GLY A 98 7.71 -0.67 -30.76
N VAL A 99 8.54 0.24 -30.22
CA VAL A 99 10.00 0.20 -30.41
C VAL A 99 10.66 0.06 -29.06
N SER A 100 11.48 -0.97 -28.89
CA SER A 100 12.30 -1.21 -27.70
C SER A 100 13.71 -0.67 -27.88
N ILE A 101 14.28 -0.14 -26.78
CA ILE A 101 15.70 0.26 -26.71
C ILE A 101 16.38 -0.34 -25.49
N LYS A 102 17.65 -0.75 -25.68
CA LYS A 102 18.50 -1.26 -24.60
C LYS A 102 18.78 -0.19 -23.53
N PRO A 103 19.23 -0.58 -22.32
CA PRO A 103 19.49 0.38 -21.25
C PRO A 103 20.44 1.51 -21.64
N ASN A 104 21.47 1.21 -22.43
CA ASN A 104 22.50 2.17 -22.86
C ASN A 104 22.18 2.97 -24.13
N THR A 105 21.08 2.65 -24.83
CA THR A 105 20.67 3.37 -26.04
C THR A 105 19.94 4.66 -25.65
N ASP A 106 20.34 5.78 -26.26
CA ASP A 106 19.68 7.07 -26.03
C ASP A 106 18.25 7.09 -26.60
N VAL A 107 17.31 7.62 -25.84
CA VAL A 107 15.89 7.70 -26.25
C VAL A 107 15.70 8.63 -27.46
N GLY A 108 16.54 9.65 -27.59
CA GLY A 108 16.46 10.66 -28.66
C GLY A 108 16.64 10.07 -30.07
N VAL A 109 17.31 8.92 -30.21
CA VAL A 109 17.53 8.26 -31.53
C VAL A 109 16.21 7.91 -32.22
N LEU A 110 15.14 7.70 -31.46
CA LEU A 110 13.83 7.34 -32.01
C LEU A 110 13.07 8.54 -32.60
N LYS A 111 13.56 9.77 -32.45
CA LYS A 111 12.83 10.97 -32.91
C LYS A 111 12.64 11.00 -34.43
N ALA A 112 13.61 10.50 -35.18
CA ALA A 112 13.52 10.39 -36.66
C ALA A 112 12.40 9.44 -37.14
N TYR A 113 11.97 8.54 -36.27
CA TYR A 113 11.01 7.47 -36.56
C TYR A 113 9.65 7.66 -35.89
N GLU A 114 9.41 8.75 -35.13
CA GLU A 114 8.26 8.98 -34.24
C GLU A 114 6.90 8.71 -34.91
N LYS A 115 6.76 9.00 -36.20
CA LYS A 115 5.49 8.81 -36.92
C LYS A 115 5.14 7.33 -37.19
N TYR A 116 6.08 6.42 -37.03
CA TYR A 116 5.92 5.01 -37.41
C TYR A 116 5.58 4.08 -36.24
N PHE A 117 5.60 4.57 -35.00
CA PHE A 117 5.31 3.75 -33.84
C PHE A 117 4.35 4.47 -32.84
N ASP A 118 3.75 3.70 -31.96
CA ASP A 118 2.79 4.15 -30.96
C ASP A 118 3.36 4.06 -29.53
N LYS A 119 4.31 3.15 -29.30
CA LYS A 119 4.81 2.78 -27.99
C LYS A 119 6.35 2.72 -27.99
N ILE A 120 6.94 3.16 -26.87
CA ILE A 120 8.37 2.98 -26.58
C ILE A 120 8.51 2.05 -25.40
N LEU A 121 9.22 0.94 -25.56
CA LEU A 121 9.59 0.01 -24.51
C LEU A 121 11.03 0.31 -24.05
N LEU A 122 11.16 0.81 -22.84
CA LEU A 122 12.44 1.08 -22.21
C LEU A 122 12.91 -0.16 -21.44
N MET A 123 14.00 -0.79 -21.91
CA MET A 123 14.61 -1.88 -21.16
C MET A 123 15.28 -1.33 -19.90
N SER A 124 14.92 -1.86 -18.76
CA SER A 124 15.52 -1.55 -17.45
C SER A 124 16.50 -2.64 -16.97
N VAL A 125 16.78 -3.57 -17.83
CA VAL A 125 17.82 -4.64 -17.72
C VAL A 125 18.38 -4.93 -19.10
N GLU A 126 19.51 -5.61 -19.19
CA GLU A 126 19.95 -6.14 -20.48
C GLU A 126 18.96 -7.21 -20.98
N PRO A 127 18.48 -7.12 -22.24
CA PRO A 127 17.51 -8.06 -22.76
C PRO A 127 18.05 -9.50 -22.82
N GLY A 128 17.17 -10.48 -22.65
CA GLY A 128 17.47 -11.90 -22.83
C GLY A 128 17.46 -12.75 -21.59
N LEU A 129 17.57 -12.20 -20.38
CA LEU A 129 17.54 -12.96 -19.11
C LEU A 129 16.57 -12.35 -18.11
N GLY A 130 15.68 -13.18 -17.59
CA GLY A 130 14.77 -12.79 -16.51
C GLY A 130 15.45 -12.70 -15.13
N GLY A 131 14.84 -11.97 -14.20
CA GLY A 131 15.28 -11.92 -12.81
C GLY A 131 16.47 -11.04 -12.51
N GLN A 132 16.90 -10.22 -13.45
CA GLN A 132 17.94 -9.21 -13.25
C GLN A 132 17.45 -8.07 -12.34
N LYS A 133 18.39 -7.34 -11.76
CA LYS A 133 18.10 -6.16 -10.93
C LYS A 133 17.75 -4.96 -11.83
N TYR A 134 16.68 -4.26 -11.46
CA TYR A 134 16.24 -3.03 -12.13
C TYR A 134 17.36 -1.96 -12.14
N ILE A 135 17.60 -1.36 -13.28
CA ILE A 135 18.59 -0.29 -13.48
C ILE A 135 17.90 1.04 -13.12
N GLU A 136 18.26 1.65 -11.97
CA GLU A 136 17.63 2.84 -11.41
C GLU A 136 17.63 4.07 -12.35
N TYR A 137 18.65 4.22 -13.18
CA TYR A 137 18.74 5.29 -14.18
C TYR A 137 17.58 5.26 -15.20
N THR A 138 16.92 4.13 -15.37
CA THR A 138 15.74 4.02 -16.24
C THR A 138 14.62 4.99 -15.85
N ASN A 139 14.50 5.35 -14.55
CA ASN A 139 13.50 6.34 -14.12
C ASN A 139 13.73 7.73 -14.73
N GLU A 140 14.97 8.12 -14.97
CA GLU A 140 15.32 9.36 -15.67
C GLU A 140 15.01 9.24 -17.16
N LYS A 141 15.30 8.09 -17.77
CA LYS A 141 14.93 7.80 -19.17
C LYS A 141 13.42 7.86 -19.38
N ILE A 142 12.62 7.31 -18.45
CA ILE A 142 11.15 7.38 -18.50
C ILE A 142 10.71 8.85 -18.57
N LYS A 143 11.14 9.69 -17.62
CA LYS A 143 10.79 11.11 -17.58
C LYS A 143 11.22 11.86 -18.84
N PHE A 144 12.40 11.55 -19.36
CA PHE A 144 12.92 12.14 -20.57
C PHE A 144 12.09 11.72 -21.80
N ALA A 145 11.76 10.42 -21.93
CA ALA A 145 10.89 9.90 -22.98
C ALA A 145 9.51 10.58 -22.96
N GLN A 146 8.87 10.67 -21.80
CA GLN A 146 7.58 11.36 -21.64
C GLN A 146 7.61 12.83 -22.04
N LYS A 147 8.74 13.51 -21.81
CA LYS A 147 8.91 14.90 -22.21
C LYS A 147 8.99 15.07 -23.73
N ILE A 148 9.66 14.15 -24.41
CA ILE A 148 9.92 14.22 -25.86
C ILE A 148 8.74 13.63 -26.67
N TYR A 149 8.16 12.53 -26.20
CA TYR A 149 7.16 11.73 -26.92
C TYR A 149 5.80 11.81 -26.19
N LYS A 150 5.18 12.98 -26.16
CA LYS A 150 3.98 13.28 -25.35
C LYS A 150 2.75 12.41 -25.69
N GLU A 151 2.67 11.92 -26.91
CA GLU A 151 1.52 11.12 -27.39
C GLU A 151 1.84 9.63 -27.54
N LYS A 152 3.01 9.20 -27.08
CA LYS A 152 3.43 7.80 -27.15
C LYS A 152 3.26 7.12 -25.80
N ILE A 153 2.86 5.87 -25.84
CA ILE A 153 2.82 5.01 -24.66
C ILE A 153 4.26 4.71 -24.23
N ILE A 154 4.61 5.02 -23.00
CA ILE A 154 5.92 4.69 -22.43
C ILE A 154 5.74 3.46 -21.54
N GLN A 155 6.37 2.37 -21.95
CA GLN A 155 6.40 1.10 -21.24
C GLN A 155 7.80 0.82 -20.73
N VAL A 156 7.92 0.12 -19.61
CA VAL A 156 9.22 -0.32 -19.05
C VAL A 156 9.20 -1.81 -18.78
N ASP A 157 10.32 -2.48 -19.10
CA ASP A 157 10.51 -3.91 -18.88
C ASP A 157 11.86 -4.22 -18.24
N GLY A 158 11.81 -5.11 -17.25
CA GLY A 158 12.98 -5.70 -16.58
C GLY A 158 13.12 -5.36 -15.09
N GLY A 159 13.29 -6.37 -14.26
CA GLY A 159 13.63 -6.25 -12.84
C GLY A 159 12.55 -5.61 -11.95
N ILE A 160 11.32 -5.45 -12.45
CA ILE A 160 10.21 -4.85 -11.72
C ILE A 160 9.63 -5.86 -10.73
N ASN A 161 9.44 -5.40 -9.50
CA ASN A 161 8.89 -6.21 -8.41
C ASN A 161 8.18 -5.30 -7.39
N TYR A 162 7.47 -5.90 -6.44
CA TYR A 162 6.69 -5.16 -5.44
C TYR A 162 7.50 -4.17 -4.58
N LYS A 163 8.84 -4.32 -4.50
CA LYS A 163 9.70 -3.43 -3.70
C LYS A 163 10.07 -2.13 -4.42
N ASN A 164 10.13 -2.16 -5.75
CA ASN A 164 10.48 -0.99 -6.56
C ASN A 164 9.29 -0.40 -7.35
N LEU A 165 8.14 -1.10 -7.36
CA LEU A 165 6.95 -0.72 -8.12
C LEU A 165 6.50 0.72 -7.85
N GLU A 166 6.41 1.12 -6.56
CA GLU A 166 5.99 2.48 -6.18
C GLU A 166 6.85 3.56 -6.81
N LYS A 167 8.16 3.36 -6.77
CA LYS A 167 9.13 4.32 -7.30
C LYS A 167 8.98 4.47 -8.81
N ILE A 168 8.75 3.36 -9.51
CA ILE A 168 8.53 3.35 -10.95
C ILE A 168 7.17 3.97 -11.28
N TYR A 169 6.11 3.60 -10.55
CA TYR A 169 4.77 4.14 -10.75
C TYR A 169 4.72 5.68 -10.61
N ARG A 170 5.50 6.24 -9.67
CA ARG A 170 5.61 7.71 -9.46
C ARG A 170 6.27 8.47 -10.61
N THR A 171 6.84 7.78 -11.60
CA THR A 171 7.28 8.41 -12.85
C THR A 171 6.11 8.71 -13.80
N ASN A 172 4.87 8.34 -13.44
CA ASN A 172 3.68 8.36 -14.30
C ASN A 172 3.84 7.52 -15.57
N ILE A 173 4.51 6.39 -15.44
CA ILE A 173 4.67 5.42 -16.54
C ILE A 173 3.31 4.85 -16.98
N ASP A 174 3.12 4.68 -18.29
CA ASP A 174 1.84 4.19 -18.81
C ASP A 174 1.68 2.67 -18.65
N SER A 175 2.78 1.90 -18.78
CA SER A 175 2.76 0.44 -18.71
C SER A 175 4.05 -0.13 -18.12
N MET A 176 3.93 -1.27 -17.41
CA MET A 176 5.05 -1.98 -16.79
C MET A 176 4.95 -3.48 -17.07
N VAL A 177 6.05 -4.10 -17.47
CA VAL A 177 6.14 -5.56 -17.63
C VAL A 177 6.67 -6.19 -16.36
N ILE A 178 5.89 -7.11 -15.79
CA ILE A 178 6.21 -7.79 -14.53
C ILE A 178 6.24 -9.30 -14.78
N GLY A 179 7.42 -9.84 -14.94
CA GLY A 179 7.64 -11.26 -15.24
C GLY A 179 8.10 -12.05 -14.01
N SER A 180 9.39 -11.98 -13.69
CA SER A 180 10.04 -12.85 -12.71
C SER A 180 9.52 -12.72 -11.29
N ASP A 181 8.90 -11.61 -10.90
CA ASP A 181 8.29 -11.46 -9.57
C ASP A 181 6.98 -12.24 -9.43
N ILE A 182 6.29 -12.48 -10.55
CA ILE A 182 5.09 -13.33 -10.59
C ILE A 182 5.48 -14.79 -10.78
N SER A 183 6.41 -15.10 -11.69
CA SER A 183 6.81 -16.47 -12.01
C SER A 183 7.54 -17.21 -10.88
N LYS A 184 8.18 -16.47 -9.97
CA LYS A 184 8.85 -17.04 -8.77
C LYS A 184 7.90 -17.37 -7.63
N ILE A 185 6.66 -16.94 -7.70
CA ILE A 185 5.65 -17.29 -6.70
C ILE A 185 5.26 -18.74 -6.96
N SER A 186 5.23 -19.58 -5.90
CA SER A 186 4.77 -20.98 -6.04
C SER A 186 3.45 -21.02 -6.80
N TYR A 187 3.31 -21.96 -7.74
CA TYR A 187 2.17 -22.11 -8.67
C TYR A 187 0.80 -22.37 -8.00
N ARG A 188 0.57 -21.80 -6.80
CA ARG A 188 -0.76 -21.77 -6.20
C ARG A 188 -1.48 -20.55 -6.79
N GLU A 189 -2.61 -20.80 -7.40
CA GLU A 189 -3.50 -19.82 -8.02
C GLU A 189 -3.73 -18.60 -7.09
N ASP A 190 -3.95 -18.84 -5.79
CA ASP A 190 -4.07 -17.82 -4.75
C ASP A 190 -2.85 -16.89 -4.63
N SER A 191 -1.64 -17.41 -4.88
CA SER A 191 -0.41 -16.64 -4.70
C SER A 191 -0.21 -15.62 -5.84
N ILE A 192 -0.53 -15.99 -7.07
CA ILE A 192 -0.49 -15.10 -8.24
C ILE A 192 -1.56 -14.02 -8.10
N TYR A 193 -2.80 -14.42 -7.74
CA TYR A 193 -3.88 -13.48 -7.47
C TYR A 193 -3.51 -12.45 -6.41
N ASN A 194 -2.98 -12.89 -5.27
CA ASN A 194 -2.55 -12.02 -4.18
C ASN A 194 -1.46 -11.04 -4.62
N ARG A 195 -0.55 -11.45 -5.48
CA ARG A 195 0.51 -10.59 -6.00
C ARG A 195 -0.04 -9.53 -6.96
N LEU A 196 -0.87 -9.92 -7.91
CA LEU A 196 -1.54 -9.00 -8.82
C LEU A 196 -2.44 -8.02 -8.04
N PHE A 197 -3.15 -8.52 -7.02
CA PHE A 197 -3.97 -7.69 -6.15
C PHE A 197 -3.14 -6.69 -5.35
N LEU A 198 -1.97 -7.08 -4.85
CA LEU A 198 -1.03 -6.17 -4.18
C LEU A 198 -0.60 -5.02 -5.12
N TYR A 199 -0.26 -5.31 -6.37
CA TYR A 199 0.10 -4.29 -7.35
C TYR A 199 -1.04 -3.29 -7.56
N ASN A 200 -2.27 -3.76 -7.68
CA ASN A 200 -3.42 -2.88 -7.82
C ASN A 200 -3.68 -2.04 -6.56
N LEU A 201 -3.48 -2.59 -5.38
CA LEU A 201 -3.61 -1.83 -4.14
C LEU A 201 -2.54 -0.73 -4.04
N ILE A 202 -1.31 -0.99 -4.48
CA ILE A 202 -0.26 0.03 -4.55
C ILE A 202 -0.71 1.15 -5.50
N LYS A 203 -1.13 0.80 -6.73
CA LYS A 203 -1.68 1.75 -7.70
C LYS A 203 -2.83 2.58 -7.11
N LEU A 204 -3.83 1.93 -6.54
CA LEU A 204 -4.97 2.62 -5.94
C LEU A 204 -4.59 3.58 -4.81
N ASN A 205 -3.56 3.27 -4.01
CA ASN A 205 -3.06 4.17 -2.99
C ASN A 205 -2.29 5.35 -3.59
N GLU A 206 -1.48 5.12 -4.62
CA GLU A 206 -0.74 6.19 -5.30
C GLU A 206 -1.67 7.13 -6.09
N ASP A 207 -2.79 6.63 -6.63
CA ASP A 207 -3.80 7.41 -7.36
C ASP A 207 -4.69 8.25 -6.42
N LEU A 208 -4.61 8.05 -5.09
CA LEU A 208 -5.37 8.90 -4.17
C LEU A 208 -4.89 10.35 -4.25
N PRO A 209 -5.82 11.33 -4.32
CA PRO A 209 -5.46 12.73 -4.39
C PRO A 209 -4.57 13.17 -3.22
N LYS A 210 -3.42 13.76 -3.54
CA LYS A 210 -2.39 14.23 -2.61
C LYS A 210 -2.59 15.74 -2.38
N ASP A 211 -3.68 16.09 -1.69
CA ASP A 211 -4.17 17.47 -1.52
C ASP A 211 -4.01 18.01 -0.10
N SER A 212 -3.27 17.31 0.77
CA SER A 212 -2.95 17.82 2.09
C SER A 212 -1.63 18.63 2.07
N ASN A 213 -1.51 19.55 3.02
CA ASN A 213 -0.24 20.24 3.27
C ASN A 213 0.68 19.32 4.05
N VAL A 214 1.62 18.67 3.35
CA VAL A 214 2.56 17.69 3.92
C VAL A 214 3.38 18.28 5.08
N GLU A 215 3.78 19.55 5.00
CA GLU A 215 4.53 20.19 6.10
C GLU A 215 3.66 20.39 7.34
N PHE A 216 2.41 20.79 7.16
CA PHE A 216 1.44 20.91 8.24
C PHE A 216 1.15 19.54 8.88
N ASP A 217 0.91 18.51 8.06
CA ASP A 217 0.66 17.15 8.53
C ASP A 217 1.87 16.59 9.29
N ARG A 218 3.09 16.87 8.82
CA ARG A 218 4.32 16.47 9.53
C ARG A 218 4.41 17.09 10.92
N LYS A 219 4.05 18.36 11.07
CA LYS A 219 3.97 19.03 12.39
C LYS A 219 2.85 18.47 13.24
N LEU A 220 1.66 18.27 12.67
CA LEU A 220 0.49 17.73 13.37
C LEU A 220 0.75 16.32 13.90
N LEU A 221 1.39 15.47 13.10
CA LEU A 221 1.74 14.10 13.47
C LEU A 221 3.01 14.02 14.35
N SER A 222 3.68 15.15 14.62
CA SER A 222 4.93 15.19 15.38
C SER A 222 6.05 14.34 14.75
N LEU A 223 6.09 14.28 13.42
CA LEU A 223 7.06 13.50 12.63
C LEU A 223 8.38 14.25 12.35
N SER A 224 8.64 15.37 13.03
CA SER A 224 9.83 16.19 12.79
C SER A 224 11.17 15.46 13.03
N LYS A 225 11.13 14.35 13.76
CA LYS A 225 12.29 13.51 14.09
C LYS A 225 12.22 12.10 13.50
N SER A 226 11.20 11.78 12.71
CA SER A 226 11.04 10.47 12.10
C SER A 226 11.52 10.46 10.65
N ASN A 227 11.97 9.30 10.18
CA ASN A 227 12.28 9.05 8.78
C ASN A 227 11.02 8.77 7.94
N ASP A 228 9.83 9.01 8.48
CA ASP A 228 8.57 8.79 7.79
C ASP A 228 8.42 9.67 6.57
N VAL A 229 8.01 9.04 5.48
CA VAL A 229 7.63 9.74 4.26
C VAL A 229 6.12 9.93 4.25
N LEU A 230 5.68 11.17 4.02
CA LEU A 230 4.27 11.50 3.84
C LEU A 230 3.95 11.65 2.35
N LEU A 231 2.86 11.02 1.91
CA LEU A 231 2.32 11.15 0.55
C LEU A 231 1.37 12.35 0.40
N GLY A 232 0.89 12.90 1.50
CA GLY A 232 -0.09 13.99 1.49
C GLY A 232 -1.53 13.52 1.24
N ILE A 233 -1.84 12.28 1.62
CA ILE A 233 -3.18 11.71 1.47
C ILE A 233 -3.98 11.91 2.75
N LYS A 234 -5.11 12.62 2.66
CA LYS A 234 -5.98 12.86 3.81
C LYS A 234 -6.60 11.57 4.38
N VAL A 235 -6.73 11.51 5.70
CA VAL A 235 -7.32 10.38 6.45
C VAL A 235 -8.65 9.88 5.87
N PRO A 236 -9.64 10.73 5.52
CA PRO A 236 -10.91 10.24 4.96
C PRO A 236 -10.77 9.47 3.65
N LYS A 237 -9.78 9.84 2.81
CA LYS A 237 -9.54 9.17 1.52
C LYS A 237 -8.95 7.78 1.73
N THR A 238 -7.94 7.65 2.58
CA THR A 238 -7.37 6.36 2.97
C THR A 238 -8.44 5.46 3.60
N ARG A 239 -9.30 6.01 4.48
CA ARG A 239 -10.38 5.25 5.13
C ARG A 239 -11.43 4.79 4.12
N LYS A 240 -11.80 5.65 3.15
CA LYS A 240 -12.74 5.27 2.08
C LYS A 240 -12.20 4.13 1.24
N LEU A 241 -10.93 4.18 0.86
CA LEU A 241 -10.28 3.10 0.11
C LEU A 241 -10.26 1.80 0.94
N SER A 242 -9.80 1.85 2.18
CA SER A 242 -9.75 0.65 3.05
C SER A 242 -11.12 0.01 3.23
N ASN A 243 -12.18 0.80 3.41
CA ASN A 243 -13.56 0.29 3.53
C ASN A 243 -14.02 -0.46 2.26
N LYS A 244 -13.55 0.00 1.08
CA LYS A 244 -13.90 -0.62 -0.20
C LYS A 244 -13.20 -1.97 -0.40
N VAL A 245 -11.92 -2.06 0.00
CA VAL A 245 -11.04 -3.15 -0.43
C VAL A 245 -10.67 -4.17 0.66
N TYR A 246 -10.86 -3.87 1.97
CA TYR A 246 -10.39 -4.73 3.07
C TYR A 246 -10.79 -6.19 2.90
N LYS A 247 -12.01 -6.50 2.48
CA LYS A 247 -12.53 -7.86 2.32
C LYS A 247 -11.79 -8.71 1.26
N TYR A 248 -10.98 -8.10 0.45
CA TYR A 248 -10.14 -8.73 -0.57
C TYR A 248 -8.65 -8.79 -0.17
N THR A 249 -8.28 -8.22 0.99
CA THR A 249 -6.92 -8.28 1.51
C THR A 249 -6.75 -9.48 2.44
N ASN A 250 -5.50 -9.84 2.72
CA ASN A 250 -5.10 -10.79 3.75
C ASN A 250 -3.88 -10.25 4.50
N PHE A 251 -3.43 -10.92 5.55
CA PHE A 251 -2.31 -10.43 6.35
C PHE A 251 -0.98 -10.40 5.60
N ASP A 252 -0.77 -11.25 4.59
CA ASP A 252 0.45 -11.19 3.76
C ASP A 252 0.50 -9.91 2.92
N ILE A 253 -0.61 -9.55 2.30
CA ILE A 253 -0.77 -8.28 1.57
C ILE A 253 -0.62 -7.10 2.52
N LEU A 254 -1.29 -7.13 3.67
CA LEU A 254 -1.25 -6.04 4.64
C LEU A 254 0.12 -5.88 5.29
N ASN A 255 0.93 -6.95 5.34
CA ASN A 255 2.30 -6.89 5.84
C ASN A 255 3.20 -5.98 4.98
N TYR A 256 2.99 -5.93 3.67
CA TYR A 256 3.67 -4.99 2.80
C TYR A 256 3.38 -3.54 3.20
N PHE A 257 2.10 -3.20 3.38
CA PHE A 257 1.69 -1.84 3.69
C PHE A 257 2.07 -1.41 5.12
N ILE A 258 1.92 -2.28 6.13
CA ILE A 258 2.21 -1.92 7.52
C ILE A 258 3.71 -1.74 7.77
N SER A 259 4.57 -2.40 7.00
CA SER A 259 6.03 -2.28 7.11
C SER A 259 6.64 -1.17 6.26
N SER A 260 5.82 -0.39 5.56
CA SER A 260 6.26 0.68 4.66
C SER A 260 6.83 1.88 5.41
N SER A 261 7.78 2.59 4.78
CA SER A 261 8.23 3.91 5.23
C SER A 261 7.18 5.01 5.00
N TYR A 262 6.16 4.74 4.17
CA TYR A 262 5.07 5.69 3.92
C TYR A 262 4.02 5.59 5.02
N HIS A 263 3.81 6.71 5.72
CA HIS A 263 2.86 6.78 6.83
C HIS A 263 1.43 6.40 6.42
N GLU A 264 0.98 6.89 5.27
CA GLU A 264 -0.36 6.60 4.75
C GLU A 264 -0.57 5.15 4.36
N TYR A 265 0.47 4.43 3.95
CA TYR A 265 0.41 2.99 3.69
C TYR A 265 0.21 2.20 5.00
N ARG A 266 0.95 2.54 6.05
CA ARG A 266 0.76 1.93 7.36
C ARG A 266 -0.65 2.20 7.89
N ARG A 267 -1.14 3.43 7.75
CA ARG A 267 -2.50 3.82 8.09
C ARG A 267 -3.55 3.05 7.28
N PHE A 268 -3.33 2.84 5.99
CA PHE A 268 -4.20 2.03 5.15
C PHE A 268 -4.31 0.58 5.67
N ALA A 269 -3.19 -0.07 5.98
CA ALA A 269 -3.18 -1.42 6.53
C ALA A 269 -3.94 -1.50 7.85
N ILE A 270 -3.69 -0.58 8.77
CA ILE A 270 -4.37 -0.51 10.08
C ILE A 270 -5.89 -0.32 9.90
N PHE A 271 -6.33 0.52 8.96
CA PHE A 271 -7.76 0.68 8.66
C PHE A 271 -8.40 -0.59 8.10
N CYS A 272 -7.70 -1.34 7.24
CA CYS A 272 -8.18 -2.63 6.77
C CYS A 272 -8.35 -3.62 7.93
N ILE A 273 -7.37 -3.70 8.84
CA ILE A 273 -7.42 -4.57 10.02
C ILE A 273 -8.54 -4.12 10.98
N SER A 274 -8.72 -2.82 11.18
CA SER A 274 -9.84 -2.29 11.98
C SER A 274 -11.21 -2.70 11.43
N ASN A 275 -11.35 -2.75 10.09
CA ASN A 275 -12.57 -3.22 9.44
C ASN A 275 -12.76 -4.73 9.62
N TYR A 276 -11.71 -5.53 9.55
CA TYR A 276 -11.76 -6.95 9.89
C TYR A 276 -12.22 -7.16 11.34
N CYS A 277 -11.59 -6.46 12.29
CA CYS A 277 -11.99 -6.57 13.71
C CYS A 277 -13.44 -6.16 13.94
N LYS A 278 -13.95 -5.15 13.21
CA LYS A 278 -15.37 -4.78 13.27
C LYS A 278 -16.26 -5.93 12.77
N LYS A 279 -15.91 -6.57 11.67
CA LYS A 279 -16.64 -7.72 11.10
C LYS A 279 -16.61 -8.90 12.08
N TYR A 280 -15.42 -9.29 12.59
CA TYR A 280 -15.24 -10.43 13.47
C TYR A 280 -15.95 -10.23 14.82
N LEU A 281 -15.95 -9.01 15.37
CA LEU A 281 -16.72 -8.69 16.59
C LEU A 281 -18.23 -8.90 16.36
N LEU A 282 -18.75 -8.49 15.21
CA LEU A 282 -20.18 -8.69 14.87
C LEU A 282 -20.53 -10.17 14.69
N SER A 283 -19.64 -10.96 14.11
CA SER A 283 -19.82 -12.40 13.92
C SER A 283 -19.44 -13.23 15.17
N LYS A 284 -18.93 -12.58 16.25
CA LYS A 284 -18.40 -13.22 17.45
C LYS A 284 -17.24 -14.20 17.17
N ASP A 285 -16.48 -13.96 16.13
CA ASP A 285 -15.31 -14.74 15.75
C ASP A 285 -14.08 -14.29 16.53
N ILE A 286 -13.92 -14.82 17.74
CA ILE A 286 -12.85 -14.44 18.67
C ILE A 286 -11.49 -14.87 18.15
N ASN A 287 -11.41 -16.03 17.47
CA ASN A 287 -10.13 -16.55 16.94
C ASN A 287 -9.56 -15.61 15.87
N SER A 288 -10.39 -15.17 14.93
CA SER A 288 -9.96 -14.21 13.91
C SER A 288 -9.62 -12.83 14.51
N LEU A 289 -10.29 -12.42 15.61
CA LEU A 289 -9.91 -11.20 16.35
C LEU A 289 -8.53 -11.36 16.99
N GLU A 290 -8.25 -12.50 17.60
CA GLU A 290 -6.94 -12.81 18.20
C GLU A 290 -5.83 -12.86 17.14
N GLU A 291 -6.10 -13.43 15.97
CA GLU A 291 -5.17 -13.45 14.85
C GLU A 291 -4.83 -12.03 14.39
N ALA A 292 -5.82 -11.14 14.28
CA ALA A 292 -5.60 -9.73 13.96
C ALA A 292 -4.74 -9.01 15.02
N VAL A 293 -4.96 -9.29 16.31
CA VAL A 293 -4.14 -8.76 17.41
C VAL A 293 -2.71 -9.29 17.31
N ASN A 294 -2.53 -10.57 17.05
CA ASN A 294 -1.21 -11.19 16.89
C ASN A 294 -0.44 -10.59 15.70
N PHE A 295 -1.13 -10.32 14.59
CA PHE A 295 -0.55 -9.63 13.45
C PHE A 295 -0.07 -8.22 13.81
N ILE A 296 -0.87 -7.45 14.55
CA ILE A 296 -0.48 -6.13 15.06
C ILE A 296 0.74 -6.23 15.98
N ASN A 297 0.75 -7.16 16.93
CA ASN A 297 1.85 -7.34 17.87
C ASN A 297 3.16 -7.70 17.17
N LYS A 298 3.12 -8.54 16.14
CA LYS A 298 4.27 -8.88 15.30
C LYS A 298 4.82 -7.65 14.56
N ASN A 299 3.96 -6.71 14.23
CA ASN A 299 4.28 -5.51 13.45
C ASN A 299 4.34 -4.23 14.31
N ILE A 300 4.31 -4.34 15.64
CA ILE A 300 4.14 -3.21 16.57
C ILE A 300 5.19 -2.12 16.44
N LYS A 301 6.39 -2.45 15.99
CA LYS A 301 7.49 -1.50 15.75
C LYS A 301 7.19 -0.46 14.65
N TYR A 302 6.21 -0.72 13.79
CA TYR A 302 5.79 0.18 12.73
C TYR A 302 4.62 1.10 13.13
N ILE A 303 4.13 0.95 14.39
CA ILE A 303 3.05 1.76 14.97
C ILE A 303 3.71 2.81 15.87
N ASP A 304 4.26 3.81 15.26
CA ASP A 304 5.20 4.76 15.84
C ASP A 304 4.67 6.21 15.85
N ASN A 305 3.35 6.37 15.77
CA ASN A 305 2.69 7.66 15.81
C ASN A 305 1.32 7.59 16.52
N TRP A 306 0.84 8.73 17.03
CA TRP A 306 -0.40 8.78 17.80
C TRP A 306 -1.65 8.41 16.99
N ASP A 307 -1.74 8.78 15.69
CA ASP A 307 -2.90 8.48 14.84
C ASP A 307 -3.01 6.98 14.53
N LEU A 308 -1.88 6.30 14.29
CA LEU A 308 -1.81 4.85 14.13
C LEU A 308 -2.12 4.13 15.45
N THR A 309 -1.53 4.62 16.55
CA THR A 309 -1.68 4.09 17.90
C THR A 309 -3.12 4.14 18.37
N ASP A 310 -3.80 5.27 18.17
CA ASP A 310 -5.17 5.48 18.63
C ASP A 310 -6.17 4.60 17.85
N GLU A 311 -5.94 4.40 16.56
CA GLU A 311 -6.72 3.46 15.76
C GLU A 311 -6.50 2.00 16.21
N VAL A 312 -5.24 1.59 16.42
CA VAL A 312 -4.88 0.25 16.90
C VAL A 312 -5.45 0.00 18.29
N GLY A 313 -5.23 0.91 19.24
CA GLY A 313 -5.70 0.76 20.59
C GLY A 313 -7.23 0.64 20.66
N SER A 314 -7.95 1.59 20.06
CA SER A 314 -9.41 1.63 20.14
C SER A 314 -10.10 0.60 19.25
N ASN A 315 -9.66 0.43 18.02
CA ASN A 315 -10.42 -0.29 16.99
C ASN A 315 -9.94 -1.72 16.73
N ILE A 316 -8.80 -2.12 17.28
CA ILE A 316 -8.27 -3.49 17.16
C ILE A 316 -8.17 -4.12 18.55
N ILE A 317 -7.23 -3.66 19.39
CA ILE A 317 -6.97 -4.24 20.71
C ILE A 317 -8.19 -4.09 21.63
N GLY A 318 -8.77 -2.90 21.71
CA GLY A 318 -9.93 -2.65 22.57
C GLY A 318 -11.19 -3.42 22.12
N LYS A 319 -11.36 -3.68 20.81
CA LYS A 319 -12.46 -4.54 20.34
C LYS A 319 -12.24 -6.01 20.72
N TYR A 320 -11.01 -6.49 20.68
CA TYR A 320 -10.69 -7.83 21.16
C TYR A 320 -10.99 -7.95 22.68
N TYR A 321 -10.65 -6.91 23.46
CA TYR A 321 -10.93 -6.89 24.89
C TYR A 321 -12.43 -6.94 25.23
N LEU A 322 -13.31 -6.47 24.33
CA LEU A 322 -14.76 -6.63 24.55
C LEU A 322 -15.21 -8.10 24.60
N CYS A 323 -14.44 -9.00 24.06
CA CYS A 323 -14.70 -10.44 24.02
C CYS A 323 -14.06 -11.20 25.19
N LEU A 324 -13.28 -10.54 26.04
CA LEU A 324 -12.53 -11.15 27.13
C LEU A 324 -13.11 -10.82 28.50
N ASP A 325 -12.86 -11.69 29.48
CA ASP A 325 -13.03 -11.39 30.90
C ASP A 325 -11.95 -10.42 31.41
N ASP A 326 -12.20 -9.81 32.58
CA ASP A 326 -11.31 -8.80 33.13
C ASP A 326 -9.93 -9.34 33.51
N GLU A 327 -9.83 -10.60 33.93
CA GLU A 327 -8.55 -11.20 34.30
C GLU A 327 -7.64 -11.42 33.07
N LYS A 328 -8.23 -11.84 31.96
CA LYS A 328 -7.49 -11.91 30.69
C LYS A 328 -7.06 -10.53 30.20
N ILE A 329 -7.94 -9.53 30.31
CA ILE A 329 -7.60 -8.16 29.91
C ILE A 329 -6.45 -7.63 30.77
N LYS A 330 -6.48 -7.81 32.10
CA LYS A 330 -5.38 -7.42 33.00
C LYS A 330 -4.05 -8.00 32.55
N LYS A 331 -4.03 -9.29 32.18
CA LYS A 331 -2.83 -9.97 31.70
C LYS A 331 -2.34 -9.39 30.36
N TYR A 332 -3.22 -9.23 29.38
CA TYR A 332 -2.84 -8.75 28.06
C TYR A 332 -2.42 -7.28 28.07
N VAL A 333 -3.12 -6.41 28.80
CA VAL A 333 -2.83 -4.97 28.80
C VAL A 333 -1.47 -4.64 29.45
N MET A 334 -1.01 -5.46 30.40
CA MET A 334 0.29 -5.27 31.02
C MET A 334 1.46 -5.39 30.04
N PHE A 335 1.32 -6.17 28.97
CA PHE A 335 2.31 -6.20 27.89
C PHE A 335 2.53 -4.79 27.30
N TYR A 336 1.47 -4.05 27.06
CA TYR A 336 1.55 -2.70 26.53
C TYR A 336 2.00 -1.68 27.59
N LEU A 337 1.46 -1.73 28.80
CA LEU A 337 1.73 -0.76 29.86
C LEU A 337 3.18 -0.82 30.39
N ASN A 338 3.80 -2.00 30.39
CA ASN A 338 5.17 -2.19 30.84
C ASN A 338 6.22 -1.81 29.77
N SER A 339 5.80 -1.41 28.58
CA SER A 339 6.73 -0.99 27.54
C SER A 339 7.31 0.39 27.81
N ASP A 340 8.62 0.54 27.56
CA ASP A 340 9.30 1.85 27.58
C ASP A 340 9.05 2.65 26.30
N ILE A 341 8.47 2.01 25.26
CA ILE A 341 8.15 2.66 23.98
C ILE A 341 6.83 3.39 24.14
N VAL A 342 6.88 4.70 23.94
CA VAL A 342 5.75 5.63 24.12
C VAL A 342 4.48 5.17 23.42
N TRP A 343 4.61 4.77 22.18
CA TRP A 343 3.47 4.38 21.35
C TRP A 343 2.84 3.07 21.80
N ILE A 344 3.65 2.11 22.25
CA ILE A 344 3.17 0.83 22.77
C ILE A 344 2.40 1.03 24.08
N LYS A 345 2.95 1.79 25.04
CA LYS A 345 2.24 2.11 26.28
C LYS A 345 0.92 2.85 26.01
N ARG A 346 0.92 3.78 25.03
CA ARG A 346 -0.28 4.49 24.62
C ARG A 346 -1.35 3.57 24.06
N ILE A 347 -0.99 2.51 23.28
CA ILE A 347 -1.94 1.49 22.83
C ILE A 347 -2.68 0.88 24.02
N GLY A 348 -1.96 0.51 25.09
CA GLY A 348 -2.56 -0.06 26.29
C GLY A 348 -3.58 0.88 26.94
N ILE A 349 -3.30 2.18 27.02
CA ILE A 349 -4.23 3.18 27.57
C ILE A 349 -5.46 3.33 26.67
N VAL A 350 -5.25 3.53 25.36
CA VAL A 350 -6.33 3.82 24.39
C VAL A 350 -7.22 2.59 24.17
N SER A 351 -6.71 1.37 24.37
CA SER A 351 -7.51 0.14 24.27
C SER A 351 -8.65 0.07 25.29
N MET A 352 -8.63 0.92 26.33
CA MET A 352 -9.72 1.03 27.31
C MET A 352 -10.94 1.81 26.80
N LEU A 353 -10.86 2.51 25.66
CA LEU A 353 -11.98 3.32 25.15
C LEU A 353 -13.26 2.53 24.86
N PRO A 354 -13.22 1.35 24.17
CA PRO A 354 -14.43 0.56 23.96
C PRO A 354 -15.06 0.06 25.27
N LEU A 355 -14.25 -0.33 26.25
CA LEU A 355 -14.71 -0.78 27.55
C LEU A 355 -15.35 0.36 28.34
N SER A 356 -14.76 1.55 28.30
CA SER A 356 -15.34 2.77 28.91
C SER A 356 -16.75 3.06 28.39
N ARG A 357 -16.97 2.85 27.07
CA ARG A 357 -18.28 3.06 26.44
C ARG A 357 -19.31 2.00 26.81
N GLN A 358 -18.87 0.83 27.29
CA GLN A 358 -19.73 -0.27 27.76
C GLN A 358 -19.85 -0.38 29.25
N LYS A 359 -19.44 0.65 30.03
CA LYS A 359 -19.49 0.68 31.49
C LYS A 359 -18.75 -0.46 32.20
N ARG A 360 -17.59 -0.86 31.65
CA ARG A 360 -16.70 -1.80 32.35
C ARG A 360 -15.69 -1.02 33.20
N GLU A 361 -16.21 -0.27 34.16
CA GLU A 361 -15.47 0.71 34.98
C GLU A 361 -14.34 0.08 35.78
N ASP A 362 -14.54 -1.09 36.40
CA ASP A 362 -13.54 -1.72 37.25
C ASP A 362 -12.23 -1.98 36.52
N ILE A 363 -12.31 -2.60 35.33
CA ILE A 363 -11.10 -2.89 34.54
C ILE A 363 -10.50 -1.61 33.96
N VAL A 364 -11.33 -0.67 33.52
CA VAL A 364 -10.84 0.61 32.99
C VAL A 364 -10.08 1.39 34.07
N LEU A 365 -10.65 1.54 35.28
CA LEU A 365 -10.02 2.26 36.40
C LEU A 365 -8.79 1.54 36.92
N PHE A 366 -8.79 0.20 36.96
CA PHE A 366 -7.60 -0.60 37.27
C PHE A 366 -6.43 -0.27 36.34
N VAL A 367 -6.68 -0.22 35.03
CA VAL A 367 -5.65 0.09 34.03
C VAL A 367 -5.18 1.54 34.14
N LEU A 368 -6.12 2.49 34.30
CA LEU A 368 -5.76 3.90 34.38
C LEU A 368 -5.01 4.26 35.67
N ASP A 369 -5.26 3.56 36.76
CA ASP A 369 -4.53 3.73 38.02
C ASP A 369 -3.02 3.49 37.85
N LYS A 370 -2.62 2.54 37.02
CA LYS A 370 -1.21 2.23 36.69
C LYS A 370 -0.46 3.36 35.96
N VAL A 371 -1.17 4.22 35.27
CA VAL A 371 -0.61 5.30 34.42
C VAL A 371 -1.07 6.70 34.86
N LEU A 372 -1.80 6.78 35.96
CA LEU A 372 -2.49 8.00 36.40
C LEU A 372 -1.54 9.18 36.67
N TYR A 373 -0.34 8.89 37.16
CA TYR A 373 0.68 9.87 37.56
C TYR A 373 1.85 9.96 36.58
N GLU A 374 1.72 9.36 35.41
CA GLU A 374 2.75 9.43 34.34
C GLU A 374 2.98 10.88 33.93
N ASN A 375 4.26 11.24 33.73
CA ASN A 375 4.65 12.64 33.49
C ASN A 375 4.69 12.99 32.00
N TYR A 376 4.46 12.01 31.11
CA TYR A 376 4.53 12.24 29.69
C TYR A 376 3.18 12.72 29.12
N HIS A 377 3.18 13.87 28.46
CA HIS A 377 1.96 14.55 28.02
C HIS A 377 1.05 13.69 27.11
N LEU A 378 1.62 12.78 26.29
CA LEU A 378 0.83 11.89 25.42
C LEU A 378 0.06 10.83 26.23
N TYR A 379 0.62 10.34 27.35
CA TYR A 379 -0.09 9.44 28.27
C TYR A 379 -1.18 10.20 29.01
N GLN A 380 -0.87 11.40 29.50
CA GLN A 380 -1.83 12.25 30.19
C GLN A 380 -3.07 12.57 29.33
N LYS A 381 -2.85 12.91 28.05
CA LYS A 381 -3.95 13.13 27.10
C LYS A 381 -4.79 11.87 26.89
N ALA A 382 -4.14 10.71 26.69
CA ALA A 382 -4.84 9.44 26.50
C ALA A 382 -5.65 9.03 27.73
N THR A 383 -5.04 9.08 28.93
CA THR A 383 -5.68 8.78 30.21
C THR A 383 -6.89 9.70 30.44
N GLY A 384 -6.70 11.00 30.23
CA GLY A 384 -7.80 11.96 30.37
C GLY A 384 -8.92 11.74 29.37
N TRP A 385 -8.59 11.34 28.12
CA TRP A 385 -9.58 10.99 27.11
C TRP A 385 -10.41 9.76 27.53
N VAL A 386 -9.77 8.69 27.97
CA VAL A 386 -10.47 7.47 28.42
C VAL A 386 -11.38 7.78 29.63
N LEU A 387 -10.90 8.55 30.63
CA LEU A 387 -11.71 9.00 31.77
C LEU A 387 -12.91 9.83 31.31
N ARG A 388 -12.74 10.72 30.32
CA ARG A 388 -13.83 11.51 29.77
C ARG A 388 -14.90 10.63 29.12
N GLU A 389 -14.49 9.61 28.36
CA GLU A 389 -15.43 8.69 27.70
C GLU A 389 -16.17 7.82 28.74
N LEU A 390 -15.48 7.39 29.82
CA LEU A 390 -16.10 6.69 30.92
C LEU A 390 -17.07 7.61 31.69
N TYR A 391 -16.69 8.87 31.99
CA TYR A 391 -17.54 9.86 32.64
C TYR A 391 -18.88 10.07 31.92
N LYS A 392 -18.91 10.01 30.61
CA LYS A 392 -20.17 10.10 29.85
C LYS A 392 -21.12 8.93 30.13
N LYS A 393 -20.61 7.82 30.65
CA LYS A 393 -21.36 6.59 30.94
C LYS A 393 -21.66 6.43 32.44
N ASP A 394 -20.68 6.78 33.27
CA ASP A 394 -20.78 6.76 34.69
C ASP A 394 -20.02 7.99 35.29
N ASN A 395 -20.78 9.05 35.52
CA ASN A 395 -20.22 10.32 35.96
C ASN A 395 -19.77 10.28 37.44
N GLU A 396 -20.46 9.53 38.29
CA GLU A 396 -20.18 9.46 39.71
C GLU A 396 -18.91 8.66 39.99
N VAL A 397 -18.74 7.53 39.36
CA VAL A 397 -17.56 6.68 39.51
C VAL A 397 -16.30 7.44 39.14
N VAL A 398 -16.27 8.13 37.99
CA VAL A 398 -15.08 8.88 37.52
C VAL A 398 -14.84 10.11 38.43
N TYR A 399 -15.90 10.80 38.86
CA TYR A 399 -15.77 11.93 39.75
C TYR A 399 -15.13 11.52 41.08
N ASN A 400 -15.63 10.45 41.71
CA ASN A 400 -15.10 9.92 42.95
C ASN A 400 -13.66 9.39 42.81
N PHE A 401 -13.35 8.73 41.70
CA PHE A 401 -12.00 8.27 41.36
C PHE A 401 -11.01 9.43 41.31
N LEU A 402 -11.34 10.52 40.61
CA LEU A 402 -10.48 11.70 40.54
C LEU A 402 -10.33 12.42 41.85
N LEU A 403 -11.40 12.56 42.62
CA LEU A 403 -11.38 13.16 43.99
C LEU A 403 -10.45 12.39 44.93
N LYS A 404 -10.59 11.05 44.97
CA LYS A 404 -9.79 10.16 45.79
C LYS A 404 -8.31 10.29 45.44
N ASN A 405 -7.98 10.13 44.18
CA ASN A 405 -6.59 10.08 43.71
C ASN A 405 -5.91 11.45 43.80
N ASN A 406 -6.60 12.56 43.50
CA ASN A 406 -6.02 13.91 43.63
C ASN A 406 -5.76 14.31 45.10
N LYS A 407 -6.44 13.66 46.06
CA LYS A 407 -6.17 13.82 47.50
C LYS A 407 -4.90 13.08 47.92
N ILE A 408 -4.59 11.92 47.31
CA ILE A 408 -3.41 11.11 47.62
C ILE A 408 -2.16 11.78 47.07
N LYS A 409 -2.20 12.14 45.78
CA LYS A 409 -1.12 12.80 45.07
C LYS A 409 -1.72 13.70 44.00
N LYS A 410 -1.17 14.90 43.82
CA LYS A 410 -1.60 15.86 42.80
C LYS A 410 -1.59 15.24 41.41
N LEU A 411 -2.75 15.23 40.77
CA LEU A 411 -2.91 14.68 39.42
C LEU A 411 -2.37 15.62 38.33
N PRO A 412 -1.83 15.10 37.25
CA PRO A 412 -1.30 15.90 36.13
C PRO A 412 -2.37 16.82 35.52
N SER A 413 -2.03 18.09 35.32
CA SER A 413 -2.98 19.11 34.85
C SER A 413 -3.54 18.86 33.45
N ILE A 414 -2.70 18.33 32.54
CA ILE A 414 -3.14 17.99 31.18
C ILE A 414 -4.17 16.85 31.25
N MET A 415 -3.91 15.80 32.02
CA MET A 415 -4.84 14.68 32.18
C MET A 415 -6.16 15.17 32.75
N LEU A 416 -6.14 15.98 33.83
CA LEU A 416 -7.33 16.58 34.44
C LEU A 416 -8.11 17.45 33.46
N SER A 417 -7.44 18.25 32.65
CA SER A 417 -8.09 19.08 31.62
C SER A 417 -8.95 18.26 30.69
N TYR A 418 -8.41 17.13 30.17
CA TYR A 418 -9.15 16.22 29.30
C TYR A 418 -10.25 15.45 30.03
N ALA A 419 -9.95 14.90 31.22
CA ALA A 419 -10.89 14.09 31.98
C ALA A 419 -12.13 14.89 32.43
N MET A 420 -11.91 16.13 32.84
CA MET A 420 -12.97 17.01 33.39
C MET A 420 -13.73 17.81 32.30
N GLU A 421 -13.44 17.64 30.99
CA GLU A 421 -14.03 18.45 29.91
C GLU A 421 -15.57 18.53 30.01
N LYS A 422 -16.23 17.43 30.32
CA LYS A 422 -17.69 17.30 30.40
C LYS A 422 -18.26 17.49 31.80
N MET A 423 -17.44 17.75 32.83
CA MET A 423 -17.87 17.95 34.23
C MET A 423 -18.45 19.35 34.43
N THR A 424 -19.31 19.47 35.44
CA THR A 424 -19.84 20.76 35.91
C THR A 424 -18.74 21.64 36.53
N LEU A 425 -18.95 22.95 36.57
CA LEU A 425 -17.98 23.88 37.17
C LEU A 425 -17.74 23.54 38.66
N LYS A 426 -18.79 23.20 39.39
CA LYS A 426 -18.71 22.80 40.80
C LYS A 426 -17.83 21.57 41.00
N GLN A 427 -17.99 20.54 40.17
CA GLN A 427 -17.15 19.34 40.25
C GLN A 427 -15.68 19.65 39.92
N LYS A 428 -15.44 20.47 38.87
CA LYS A 428 -14.08 20.88 38.48
C LYS A 428 -13.36 21.63 39.62
N GLU A 429 -14.07 22.54 40.32
CA GLU A 429 -13.52 23.28 41.44
C GLU A 429 -13.21 22.36 42.62
N GLN A 430 -14.10 21.42 42.92
CA GLN A 430 -13.91 20.49 44.04
C GLN A 430 -12.70 19.58 43.82
N ILE A 431 -12.50 19.08 42.59
CA ILE A 431 -11.33 18.29 42.25
C ILE A 431 -10.06 19.14 42.37
N ARG A 432 -10.04 20.38 41.81
CA ARG A 432 -8.88 21.27 41.85
C ARG A 432 -8.49 21.74 43.26
N LYS A 433 -9.48 22.04 44.13
CA LYS A 433 -9.24 22.46 45.54
C LYS A 433 -8.57 21.37 46.38
N ARG A 434 -8.78 20.10 46.07
CA ARG A 434 -8.19 18.97 46.82
C ARG A 434 -6.78 18.59 46.36
N GLY A 435 -6.28 19.13 45.30
CA GLY A 435 -4.91 18.94 44.79
C GLY A 435 -3.93 20.04 45.18
N LYS A 436 -4.33 20.89 46.12
CA LYS A 436 -3.48 21.86 46.82
C LYS A 436 -3.03 21.22 48.13
#